data_51efcbcc03cd47abbb988519e482399a
#
_entry.id   51efcbcc03cd47abbb988519e482399a
#
_cell.length_a   1.000
_cell.length_b   1.000
_cell.length_c   1.000
_cell.angle_alpha   90.00
_cell.angle_beta   90.00
_cell.angle_gamma   90.00
#
_symmetry.space_group_name_H-M   'P 1'
#
loop_
_entity.id
_entity.type
_entity.pdbx_description
1 polymer ?
#
loop_
_entity_poly.entity_id
_entity_poly.type
_entity_poly.pdbx_seq_one_letter_code
_entity_poly.pdbx_strand_id
1 'polypeptide(L)'
;MGKQVTSNGKQFLSKADILGQQDMVMEDLFVPEWDAWVKVKVMTAAERDHFEASTVQREGKKTSLNLQGIRARLCILCLVDEDGHRMFSDEDEYALGTKSGAALDRIFSVAQRINGMRDEDVAALAKNSDGAPAEDSPFD
;
A
#
# COMPACT_ATOMS: atom_id res chain seq x y z
N MET A 1 -0.59 -4.84 30.37
CA MET A 1 -1.57 -4.87 29.68
C MET A 1 -1.81 -6.09 29.01
N GLY A 2 -2.38 -6.79 29.13
CA GLY A 2 -2.56 -8.00 28.57
C GLY A 2 -3.73 -8.07 27.72
N LYS A 3 -3.81 -9.12 26.98
CA LYS A 3 -4.95 -9.32 26.18
C LYS A 3 -6.05 -9.90 27.00
N GLN A 4 -7.23 -9.68 26.54
CA GLN A 4 -8.36 -10.24 27.22
C GLN A 4 -8.43 -11.71 26.99
N VAL A 5 -8.72 -12.47 28.00
CA VAL A 5 -8.93 -13.89 27.88
C VAL A 5 -10.40 -14.12 27.71
N THR A 6 -10.78 -14.95 26.79
CA THR A 6 -12.18 -15.16 26.58
C THR A 6 -12.52 -16.60 26.63
N SER A 7 -13.78 -16.88 26.49
CA SER A 7 -14.23 -18.23 26.48
C SER A 7 -13.83 -18.95 25.22
N ASN A 8 -13.87 -20.24 25.23
CA ASN A 8 -13.59 -21.08 24.08
C ASN A 8 -12.15 -20.98 23.60
N GLY A 9 -11.24 -20.53 24.43
CA GLY A 9 -9.85 -20.47 24.05
C GLY A 9 -9.51 -19.36 23.11
N LYS A 10 -10.48 -18.54 22.73
CA LYS A 10 -10.21 -17.41 21.86
C LYS A 10 -9.87 -16.20 22.69
N GLN A 11 -8.93 -15.42 22.16
CA GLN A 11 -8.50 -14.25 22.84
C GLN A 11 -9.07 -13.04 22.09
N PHE A 12 -9.85 -12.20 22.76
CA PHE A 12 -10.41 -11.02 22.14
C PHE A 12 -9.74 -9.78 22.69
N LEU A 13 -9.44 -8.84 21.80
CA LEU A 13 -8.72 -7.64 22.14
C LEU A 13 -9.68 -6.51 22.51
N SER A 14 -9.31 -5.72 23.49
CA SER A 14 -10.04 -4.50 23.79
C SER A 14 -9.62 -3.42 22.82
N LYS A 15 -10.30 -2.27 22.88
CA LYS A 15 -9.94 -1.14 22.04
C LYS A 15 -8.48 -0.75 22.29
N ALA A 16 -8.07 -0.68 23.54
CA ALA A 16 -6.70 -0.28 23.86
C ALA A 16 -5.70 -1.31 23.34
N ASP A 17 -6.05 -2.59 23.44
CA ASP A 17 -5.17 -3.64 22.94
C ASP A 17 -4.97 -3.52 21.43
N ILE A 18 -6.06 -3.21 20.71
CA ILE A 18 -5.97 -3.07 19.27
C ILE A 18 -5.08 -1.89 18.91
N LEU A 19 -5.29 -0.75 19.56
CA LEU A 19 -4.52 0.43 19.24
C LEU A 19 -3.05 0.28 19.63
N GLY A 20 -2.76 -0.62 20.56
CA GLY A 20 -1.39 -0.85 20.99
C GLY A 20 -0.67 -1.92 20.21
N GLN A 21 -1.28 -2.53 19.19
CA GLN A 21 -0.62 -3.59 18.43
C GLN A 21 0.56 -3.05 17.67
N GLN A 22 1.66 -3.83 17.68
CA GLN A 22 2.85 -3.48 16.92
C GLN A 22 2.79 -4.29 15.64
N ASP A 23 2.04 -3.79 14.68
CA ASP A 23 1.80 -4.56 13.46
C ASP A 23 2.41 -3.94 12.20
N MET A 24 3.30 -2.97 12.36
CA MET A 24 3.93 -2.34 11.20
C MET A 24 5.21 -3.09 10.86
N VAL A 25 5.08 -4.05 9.96
CA VAL A 25 6.19 -4.88 9.54
C VAL A 25 7.08 -4.13 8.56
N MET A 26 8.38 -4.36 8.64
CA MET A 26 9.34 -3.77 7.72
C MET A 26 10.25 -4.87 7.20
N GLU A 27 10.72 -4.70 5.99
CA GLU A 27 11.59 -5.69 5.36
C GLU A 27 12.75 -4.97 4.68
N ASP A 28 13.96 -5.50 4.85
CA ASP A 28 15.14 -4.95 4.17
C ASP A 28 15.22 -5.57 2.78
N LEU A 29 15.54 -4.75 1.81
CA LEU A 29 15.64 -5.19 0.43
C LEU A 29 16.93 -4.69 -0.18
N PHE A 30 17.71 -5.59 -0.77
CA PHE A 30 18.90 -5.19 -1.49
C PHE A 30 18.49 -4.79 -2.91
N VAL A 31 18.91 -3.63 -3.36
CA VAL A 31 18.59 -3.12 -4.69
C VAL A 31 19.89 -3.15 -5.50
N PRO A 32 20.07 -4.16 -6.36
CA PRO A 32 21.33 -4.29 -7.09
C PRO A 32 21.64 -3.07 -7.97
N GLU A 33 20.63 -2.44 -8.51
CA GLU A 33 20.82 -1.27 -9.35
C GLU A 33 21.51 -0.15 -8.60
N TRP A 34 21.37 -0.12 -7.29
CA TRP A 34 21.96 0.91 -6.46
C TRP A 34 23.06 0.37 -5.57
N ASP A 35 23.29 -0.95 -5.62
CA ASP A 35 24.28 -1.63 -4.81
C ASP A 35 24.16 -1.23 -3.34
N ALA A 36 22.92 -1.25 -2.85
CA ALA A 36 22.63 -0.82 -1.49
C ALA A 36 21.29 -1.37 -1.05
N TRP A 37 20.99 -1.19 0.23
CA TRP A 37 19.77 -1.69 0.84
C TRP A 37 18.78 -0.59 1.09
N VAL A 38 17.52 -0.90 1.00
CA VAL A 38 16.45 0.00 1.41
C VAL A 38 15.55 -0.75 2.37
N LYS A 39 14.77 -0.03 3.14
CA LYS A 39 13.84 -0.62 4.08
C LYS A 39 12.43 -0.30 3.61
N VAL A 40 11.61 -1.34 3.49
CA VAL A 40 10.24 -1.21 2.97
C VAL A 40 9.27 -1.59 4.08
N LYS A 41 8.28 -0.76 4.32
CA LYS A 41 7.32 -1.02 5.39
C LYS A 41 5.93 -1.26 4.84
N VAL A 42 5.07 -1.88 5.66
CA VAL A 42 3.66 -1.97 5.31
C VAL A 42 3.04 -0.59 5.50
N MET A 43 1.99 -0.33 4.77
CA MET A 43 1.26 0.93 4.89
C MET A 43 0.30 0.86 6.06
N THR A 44 0.07 2.01 6.68
CA THR A 44 -1.06 2.10 7.60
C THR A 44 -2.33 2.03 6.76
N ALA A 45 -3.47 1.81 7.42
CA ALA A 45 -4.74 1.80 6.71
C ALA A 45 -4.98 3.13 5.98
N ALA A 46 -4.63 4.23 6.63
CA ALA A 46 -4.82 5.54 6.00
C ALA A 46 -3.94 5.71 4.77
N GLU A 47 -2.70 5.22 4.85
CA GLU A 47 -1.80 5.28 3.69
C GLU A 47 -2.31 4.40 2.56
N ARG A 48 -2.85 3.25 2.91
CA ARG A 48 -3.39 2.36 1.89
C ARG A 48 -4.60 2.99 1.20
N ASP A 49 -5.48 3.62 1.98
CA ASP A 49 -6.62 4.33 1.40
C ASP A 49 -6.14 5.42 0.45
N HIS A 50 -5.09 6.13 0.85
CA HIS A 50 -4.54 7.19 0.01
C HIS A 50 -4.00 6.62 -1.30
N PHE A 51 -3.28 5.50 -1.21
CA PHE A 51 -2.74 4.86 -2.39
C PHE A 51 -3.86 4.41 -3.32
N GLU A 52 -4.86 3.74 -2.76
CA GLU A 52 -5.96 3.23 -3.58
C GLU A 52 -6.72 4.36 -4.24
N ALA A 53 -6.95 5.45 -3.52
CA ALA A 53 -7.62 6.59 -4.11
C ALA A 53 -6.81 7.18 -5.26
N SER A 54 -5.48 7.13 -5.16
CA SER A 54 -4.63 7.70 -6.20
C SER A 54 -4.65 6.86 -7.47
N THR A 55 -5.09 5.62 -7.40
CA THR A 55 -5.12 4.77 -8.60
C THR A 55 -6.40 4.94 -9.41
N VAL A 56 -7.35 5.70 -8.89
CA VAL A 56 -8.62 5.87 -9.57
C VAL A 56 -8.69 7.29 -10.11
N GLN A 57 -9.04 7.40 -11.38
CA GLN A 57 -9.16 8.70 -12.02
C GLN A 57 -10.59 8.88 -12.47
N ARG A 58 -11.16 10.03 -12.16
CA ARG A 58 -12.55 10.27 -12.50
C ARG A 58 -12.64 11.39 -13.52
N GLU A 59 -13.36 11.16 -14.60
CA GLU A 59 -13.58 12.16 -15.61
C GLU A 59 -15.06 12.18 -15.91
N GLY A 60 -15.74 13.16 -15.43
CA GLY A 60 -17.18 13.23 -15.58
C GLY A 60 -17.80 12.06 -14.86
N LYS A 61 -18.54 11.26 -15.58
CA LYS A 61 -19.18 10.11 -14.99
C LYS A 61 -18.37 8.84 -15.10
N LYS A 62 -17.20 8.94 -15.75
CA LYS A 62 -16.39 7.76 -15.93
C LYS A 62 -15.28 7.71 -14.90
N THR A 63 -14.97 6.53 -14.43
CA THR A 63 -13.81 6.32 -13.62
C THR A 63 -12.92 5.31 -14.33
N SER A 64 -11.64 5.49 -14.20
CA SER A 64 -10.69 4.58 -14.81
C SER A 64 -9.50 4.43 -13.88
N LEU A 65 -8.61 3.52 -14.23
CA LEU A 65 -7.45 3.25 -13.43
C LEU A 65 -6.31 4.16 -13.88
N ASN A 66 -5.75 4.92 -12.98
CA ASN A 66 -4.60 5.77 -13.26
C ASN A 66 -3.35 5.06 -12.80
N LEU A 67 -2.65 4.44 -13.73
CA LEU A 67 -1.44 3.69 -13.41
C LEU A 67 -0.17 4.50 -13.62
N GLN A 68 -0.28 5.70 -14.18
CA GLN A 68 0.92 6.50 -14.38
C GLN A 68 1.52 6.86 -13.04
N GLY A 69 2.79 6.57 -12.87
CA GLY A 69 3.46 6.87 -11.63
C GLY A 69 3.12 5.93 -10.49
N ILE A 70 2.42 4.83 -10.77
CA ILE A 70 1.97 3.95 -9.69
C ILE A 70 3.14 3.37 -8.91
N ARG A 71 4.24 3.05 -9.58
CA ARG A 71 5.41 2.51 -8.89
C ARG A 71 5.95 3.52 -7.91
N ALA A 72 6.11 4.75 -8.36
CA ALA A 72 6.64 5.80 -7.50
C ALA A 72 5.68 6.09 -6.34
N ARG A 73 4.38 6.09 -6.61
CA ARG A 73 3.40 6.39 -5.56
C ARG A 73 3.42 5.36 -4.43
N LEU A 74 3.55 4.09 -4.79
CA LEU A 74 3.63 3.06 -3.75
C LEU A 74 4.97 3.14 -3.02
N CYS A 75 6.05 3.37 -3.75
CA CYS A 75 7.37 3.50 -3.12
C CYS A 75 7.40 4.65 -2.12
N ILE A 76 6.76 5.77 -2.45
CA ILE A 76 6.71 6.92 -1.56
C ILE A 76 6.12 6.53 -0.20
N LEU A 77 5.10 5.70 -0.22
CA LEU A 77 4.41 5.34 1.02
C LEU A 77 5.14 4.26 1.81
N CYS A 78 5.97 3.46 1.14
CA CYS A 78 6.55 2.29 1.78
C CYS A 78 8.03 2.41 2.09
N LEU A 79 8.77 3.32 1.43
CA LEU A 79 10.19 3.46 1.72
C LEU A 79 10.40 4.27 2.99
N VAL A 80 11.20 3.72 3.89
CA VAL A 80 11.49 4.38 5.16
C VAL A 80 12.99 4.36 5.42
N ASP A 81 13.43 5.21 6.34
CA ASP A 81 14.82 5.21 6.75
C ASP A 81 15.06 4.14 7.80
N GLU A 82 16.25 4.07 8.34
CA GLU A 82 16.59 3.04 9.32
C GLU A 82 15.73 3.09 10.56
N ASP A 83 15.20 4.26 10.88
CA ASP A 83 14.36 4.41 12.05
C ASP A 83 12.89 4.15 11.76
N GLY A 84 12.56 3.83 10.54
CA GLY A 84 11.18 3.52 10.17
C GLY A 84 10.37 4.73 9.78
N HIS A 85 11.01 5.87 9.54
CA HIS A 85 10.30 7.09 9.14
C HIS A 85 10.28 7.22 7.63
N ARG A 86 9.15 7.69 7.10
CA ARG A 86 9.04 7.88 5.66
C ARG A 86 10.04 8.92 5.18
N MET A 87 10.65 8.64 4.03
CA MET A 87 11.66 9.52 3.45
C MET A 87 11.09 10.42 2.38
N PHE A 88 9.98 10.06 1.78
CA PHE A 88 9.43 10.77 0.63
C PHE A 88 8.01 11.25 0.89
N SER A 89 7.64 12.32 0.20
CA SER A 89 6.27 12.81 0.24
C SER A 89 5.69 12.70 -1.16
N ASP A 90 4.40 13.00 -1.29
CA ASP A 90 3.74 12.92 -2.59
C ASP A 90 4.39 13.85 -3.61
N GLU A 91 5.03 14.90 -3.15
CA GLU A 91 5.70 15.84 -4.05
C GLU A 91 6.91 15.23 -4.73
N ASP A 92 7.39 14.12 -4.23
CA ASP A 92 8.58 13.48 -4.79
C ASP A 92 8.26 12.49 -5.89
N GLU A 93 7.00 12.40 -6.28
CA GLU A 93 6.59 11.39 -7.27
C GLU A 93 7.38 11.50 -8.56
N TYR A 94 7.50 12.71 -9.10
CA TYR A 94 8.20 12.89 -10.36
C TYR A 94 9.67 12.51 -10.22
N ALA A 95 10.31 13.00 -9.17
CA ALA A 95 11.74 12.75 -8.98
C ALA A 95 12.02 11.26 -8.81
N LEU A 96 11.20 10.59 -8.03
CA LEU A 96 11.38 9.15 -7.83
C LEU A 96 11.11 8.40 -9.13
N GLY A 97 10.18 8.90 -9.92
CA GLY A 97 9.87 8.28 -11.21
C GLY A 97 10.98 8.37 -12.23
N THR A 98 12.02 9.17 -11.98
CA THR A 98 13.16 9.23 -12.89
C THR A 98 14.18 8.12 -12.61
N LYS A 99 13.98 7.34 -11.57
CA LYS A 99 14.91 6.27 -11.26
C LYS A 99 14.63 5.05 -12.12
N SER A 100 15.53 4.08 -12.05
CA SER A 100 15.42 2.86 -12.84
C SER A 100 14.09 2.16 -12.60
N GLY A 101 13.41 1.82 -13.68
CA GLY A 101 12.16 1.07 -13.55
C GLY A 101 12.38 -0.28 -12.88
N ALA A 102 13.52 -0.92 -13.16
CA ALA A 102 13.81 -2.21 -12.54
C ALA A 102 14.01 -2.04 -11.04
N ALA A 103 14.69 -0.99 -10.63
CA ALA A 103 14.89 -0.74 -9.19
C ALA A 103 13.56 -0.50 -8.49
N LEU A 104 12.72 0.36 -9.06
CA LEU A 104 11.43 0.63 -8.44
C LEU A 104 10.53 -0.60 -8.47
N ASP A 105 10.64 -1.43 -9.50
CA ASP A 105 9.85 -2.66 -9.55
C ASP A 105 10.21 -3.61 -8.42
N ARG A 106 11.48 -3.68 -8.05
CA ARG A 106 11.86 -4.54 -6.92
C ARG A 106 11.20 -4.07 -5.64
N ILE A 107 11.21 -2.77 -5.43
CA ILE A 107 10.59 -2.19 -4.23
C ILE A 107 9.08 -2.38 -4.29
N PHE A 108 8.51 -2.13 -5.46
CA PHE A 108 7.08 -2.25 -5.67
C PHE A 108 6.60 -3.69 -5.37
N SER A 109 7.36 -4.68 -5.84
CA SER A 109 6.99 -6.08 -5.61
C SER A 109 7.02 -6.46 -4.13
N VAL A 110 8.05 -5.99 -3.41
CA VAL A 110 8.11 -6.26 -1.98
C VAL A 110 6.97 -5.56 -1.27
N ALA A 111 6.73 -4.29 -1.64
CA ALA A 111 5.66 -3.52 -1.02
C ALA A 111 4.30 -4.20 -1.25
N GLN A 112 4.06 -4.68 -2.46
CA GLN A 112 2.80 -5.38 -2.73
C GLN A 112 2.68 -6.64 -1.87
N ARG A 113 3.75 -7.40 -1.80
CA ARG A 113 3.70 -8.66 -1.07
C ARG A 113 3.46 -8.45 0.42
N ILE A 114 4.22 -7.56 1.04
CA ILE A 114 4.08 -7.41 2.49
C ILE A 114 2.79 -6.69 2.87
N ASN A 115 2.19 -5.97 1.92
CA ASN A 115 0.91 -5.32 2.16
C ASN A 115 -0.28 -6.20 1.75
N GLY A 116 0.00 -7.41 1.29
CA GLY A 116 -1.07 -8.31 0.89
C GLY A 116 -1.81 -7.84 -0.35
N MET A 117 -1.12 -7.13 -1.24
CA MET A 117 -1.74 -6.62 -2.46
C MET A 117 -1.27 -7.43 -3.64
N ARG A 118 -2.16 -7.70 -4.55
CA ARG A 118 -1.80 -8.40 -5.77
C ARG A 118 -2.25 -7.58 -6.96
N ASP A 119 -1.69 -7.87 -8.13
CA ASP A 119 -2.07 -7.13 -9.32
C ASP A 119 -3.57 -7.20 -9.56
N GLU A 120 -4.16 -8.34 -9.29
CA GLU A 120 -5.60 -8.48 -9.50
C GLU A 120 -6.39 -7.65 -8.51
N ASP A 121 -5.83 -7.31 -7.36
CA ASP A 121 -6.51 -6.46 -6.40
C ASP A 121 -6.64 -5.05 -6.95
N VAL A 122 -5.61 -4.58 -7.64
CA VAL A 122 -5.63 -3.27 -8.26
C VAL A 122 -6.63 -3.27 -9.41
N ALA A 123 -6.64 -4.35 -10.19
CA ALA A 123 -7.59 -4.47 -11.30
C ALA A 123 -9.01 -4.52 -10.79
N ALA A 124 -9.24 -5.22 -9.69
CA ALA A 124 -10.57 -5.29 -9.10
C ALA A 124 -11.04 -3.93 -8.61
N LEU A 125 -10.11 -3.16 -8.07
CA LEU A 125 -10.43 -1.82 -7.60
C LEU A 125 -10.93 -0.95 -8.75
N ALA A 126 -10.24 -1.01 -9.88
CA ALA A 126 -10.63 -0.24 -11.04
C ALA A 126 -11.99 -0.69 -11.55
N LYS A 127 -12.22 -1.99 -11.55
CA LYS A 127 -13.45 -2.53 -12.04
C LYS A 127 -14.62 -2.09 -11.19
N ASN A 128 -14.45 -2.12 -9.88
CA ASN A 128 -15.50 -1.72 -8.98
C ASN A 128 -15.77 -0.22 -9.03
N SER A 129 -14.78 0.55 -9.43
CA SER A 129 -14.93 1.98 -9.47
C SER A 129 -15.40 2.47 -10.81
N ASP A 130 -15.50 1.61 -11.77
CA ASP A 130 -15.71 1.97 -13.12
C ASP A 130 -17.12 2.33 -13.40
N GLY A 131 -17.79 2.98 -12.68
CA GLY A 131 -19.08 3.40 -12.92
C GLY A 131 -19.88 2.36 -13.56
N ALA A 132 -19.26 1.32 -13.77
CA ALA A 132 -19.88 0.31 -14.34
C ALA A 132 -21.03 0.23 -13.59
N PRO A 133 -21.92 0.17 -14.19
CA PRO A 133 -23.09 0.27 -13.63
C PRO A 133 -23.11 -0.46 -12.43
N ALA A 134 -23.57 0.16 -11.56
CA ALA A 134 -23.77 -0.49 -10.37
C ALA A 134 -24.47 -1.75 -10.61
N GLU A 135 -25.16 -1.81 -11.65
CA GLU A 135 -25.90 -3.02 -11.85
C GLU A 135 -25.00 -4.18 -12.05
N ASP A 136 -23.78 -3.97 -12.42
CA ASP A 136 -22.92 -5.09 -12.59
C ASP A 136 -22.22 -5.42 -11.34
N SER A 137 -22.38 -4.63 -10.36
CA SER A 137 -21.66 -4.89 -9.17
C SER A 137 -22.32 -5.96 -8.38
N PRO A 138 -21.57 -6.91 -7.91
CA PRO A 138 -22.17 -7.96 -7.12
C PRO A 138 -22.66 -7.47 -5.80
N PHE A 139 -22.40 -6.24 -5.49
CA PHE A 139 -22.88 -5.74 -4.26
C PHE A 139 -24.13 -4.99 -4.39
N ASP A 140 -24.68 -4.90 -5.51
CA ASP A 140 -25.91 -4.16 -5.66
C ASP A 140 -27.06 -4.88 -5.15
#